data_deed5f3c563956b8933ab602b0ccb593
#
_entry.id   deed5f3c563956b8933ab602b0ccb593
#
_cell.length_a   1.000
_cell.length_b   1.000
_cell.length_c   1.000
_cell.angle_alpha   90.00
_cell.angle_beta   90.00
_cell.angle_gamma   90.00
#
_symmetry.space_group_name_H-M   'P 1'
#
loop_
_entity.id
_entity.type
_entity.pdbx_description
1 polymer ?
#
loop_
_entity_poly.entity_id
_entity_poly.type
_entity_poly.pdbx_seq_one_letter_code
_entity_poly.pdbx_strand_id
1 'polypeptide(L)'
;MKTITPDMEYLSTRQSAKVLQVSLGTVQKMVELGELVAWKTRGGHRRILASSLDQQLQRRKRAMRQKTTQNCIAMGIFRRVENSHELIESIQCWQLKVDMEVSVDSLEGLMKAVSIAPDLIFLDALIPPVEQVHLIHYLSKNKDTQRIPILVDEEFIKLH
;
A
#
# COMPACT_ATOMS: atom_id res chain seq x y z
N MET A 1 -17.65 -2.46 10.42
CA MET A 1 -16.21 -2.14 10.40
C MET A 1 -15.98 -0.93 11.30
N LYS A 2 -15.32 -1.07 12.45
CA LYS A 2 -14.97 0.08 13.28
C LYS A 2 -13.70 0.69 12.70
N THR A 3 -13.84 1.86 12.15
CA THR A 3 -12.74 2.73 11.67
C THR A 3 -11.80 3.02 12.84
N ILE A 4 -10.51 2.76 12.67
CA ILE A 4 -9.48 3.18 13.63
C ILE A 4 -9.42 4.70 13.51
N THR A 5 -9.86 5.41 14.55
CA THR A 5 -9.72 6.88 14.60
C THR A 5 -8.23 7.24 14.67
N PRO A 6 -7.78 8.32 13.99
CA PRO A 6 -6.36 8.69 13.88
C PRO A 6 -5.66 9.00 15.21
N ASP A 7 -6.39 9.05 16.31
CA ASP A 7 -5.92 9.56 17.61
C ASP A 7 -5.41 8.47 18.58
N MET A 8 -5.41 7.18 18.19
CA MET A 8 -4.89 6.12 19.04
C MET A 8 -3.58 5.54 18.49
N GLU A 9 -2.47 6.09 18.93
CA GLU A 9 -1.14 5.60 18.58
C GLU A 9 -0.87 4.16 19.06
N TYR A 10 -1.57 3.72 20.13
CA TYR A 10 -1.41 2.39 20.74
C TYR A 10 -2.73 1.70 21.06
N LEU A 11 -2.78 0.41 20.81
CA LEU A 11 -3.92 -0.47 21.08
C LEU A 11 -3.56 -1.51 22.14
N SER A 12 -4.54 -1.94 22.93
CA SER A 12 -4.38 -3.08 23.83
C SER A 12 -4.33 -4.39 23.03
N THR A 13 -3.76 -5.46 23.61
CA THR A 13 -3.73 -6.80 23.00
C THR A 13 -5.13 -7.27 22.58
N ARG A 14 -6.16 -6.97 23.39
CA ARG A 14 -7.56 -7.34 23.09
C ARG A 14 -8.13 -6.58 21.90
N GLN A 15 -7.83 -5.29 21.78
CA GLN A 15 -8.25 -4.47 20.63
C GLN A 15 -7.53 -4.93 19.36
N SER A 16 -6.22 -5.17 19.45
CA SER A 16 -5.40 -5.68 18.34
C SER A 16 -5.90 -7.05 17.85
N ALA A 17 -6.27 -7.95 18.76
CA ALA A 17 -6.86 -9.24 18.42
C ALA A 17 -8.17 -9.11 17.64
N LYS A 18 -9.03 -8.16 18.03
CA LYS A 18 -10.26 -7.85 17.30
C LYS A 18 -10.00 -7.28 15.91
N VAL A 19 -9.04 -6.35 15.79
CA VAL A 19 -8.68 -5.72 14.52
C VAL A 19 -8.09 -6.75 13.54
N LEU A 20 -7.20 -7.61 14.02
CA LEU A 20 -6.56 -8.66 13.21
C LEU A 20 -7.44 -9.91 13.02
N GLN A 21 -8.58 -9.98 13.72
CA GLN A 21 -9.49 -11.15 13.72
C GLN A 21 -8.76 -12.46 14.11
N VAL A 22 -7.93 -12.38 15.16
CA VAL A 22 -7.16 -13.52 15.67
C VAL A 22 -7.33 -13.66 17.19
N SER A 23 -6.82 -14.76 17.76
CA SER A 23 -6.82 -14.97 19.21
C SER A 23 -5.83 -14.04 19.93
N LEU A 24 -6.05 -13.80 21.22
CA LEU A 24 -5.11 -13.06 22.08
C LEU A 24 -3.72 -13.69 22.07
N GLY A 25 -3.65 -15.04 22.12
CA GLY A 25 -2.39 -15.79 22.08
C GLY A 25 -1.62 -15.57 20.77
N THR A 26 -2.35 -15.48 19.65
CA THR A 26 -1.75 -15.17 18.35
C THR A 26 -1.11 -13.78 18.35
N VAL A 27 -1.81 -12.76 18.88
CA VAL A 27 -1.22 -11.41 19.00
C VAL A 27 0.02 -11.40 19.88
N GLN A 28 0.02 -12.14 20.99
CA GLN A 28 1.18 -12.26 21.87
C GLN A 28 2.37 -12.88 21.15
N LYS A 29 2.13 -13.97 20.40
CA LYS A 29 3.16 -14.63 19.59
C LYS A 29 3.72 -13.70 18.50
N MET A 30 2.88 -12.94 17.83
CA MET A 30 3.30 -11.94 16.83
C MET A 30 4.19 -10.85 17.43
N VAL A 31 3.91 -10.41 18.67
CA VAL A 31 4.79 -9.47 19.41
C VAL A 31 6.11 -10.13 19.74
N GLU A 32 6.12 -11.38 20.21
CA GLU A 32 7.33 -12.14 20.56
C GLU A 32 8.23 -12.41 19.34
N LEU A 33 7.62 -12.64 18.17
CA LEU A 33 8.32 -12.81 16.90
C LEU A 33 8.76 -11.48 16.25
N GLY A 34 8.44 -10.32 16.86
CA GLY A 34 8.76 -9.00 16.31
C GLY A 34 7.90 -8.58 15.11
N GLU A 35 6.83 -9.31 14.81
CA GLU A 35 5.88 -8.98 13.73
C GLU A 35 5.00 -7.78 14.08
N LEU A 36 4.77 -7.55 15.37
CA LEU A 36 4.07 -6.40 15.93
C LEU A 36 4.98 -5.67 16.93
N VAL A 37 5.04 -4.35 16.79
CA VAL A 37 5.77 -3.50 17.72
C VAL A 37 4.90 -3.23 18.95
N ALA A 38 5.40 -3.56 20.12
CA ALA A 38 4.70 -3.36 21.38
C ALA A 38 5.64 -2.98 22.52
N TRP A 39 5.13 -2.25 23.51
CA TRP A 39 5.81 -2.00 24.77
C TRP A 39 4.95 -2.46 25.96
N LYS A 40 5.56 -2.70 27.10
CA LYS A 40 4.89 -3.09 28.35
C LYS A 40 4.75 -1.90 29.27
N THR A 41 3.55 -1.70 29.82
CA THR A 41 3.34 -0.74 30.92
C THR A 41 3.95 -1.30 32.23
N ARG A 42 4.11 -0.45 33.26
CA ARG A 42 4.54 -0.87 34.60
C ARG A 42 3.64 -1.98 35.19
N GLY A 43 2.35 -2.01 34.84
CA GLY A 43 1.40 -3.06 35.26
C GLY A 43 1.45 -4.32 34.37
N GLY A 44 2.42 -4.49 33.48
CA GLY A 44 2.59 -5.69 32.66
C GLY A 44 1.69 -5.75 31.40
N HIS A 45 0.82 -4.76 31.17
CA HIS A 45 -0.05 -4.74 30.00
C HIS A 45 0.73 -4.35 28.73
N ARG A 46 0.55 -5.13 27.66
CA ARG A 46 1.15 -4.81 26.34
C ARG A 46 0.33 -3.74 25.63
N ARG A 47 1.01 -2.75 25.06
CA ARG A 47 0.48 -1.70 24.21
C ARG A 47 1.10 -1.85 22.81
N ILE A 48 0.29 -2.09 21.82
CA ILE A 48 0.69 -2.43 20.46
C ILE A 48 0.55 -1.19 19.59
N LEU A 49 1.62 -0.85 18.86
CA LEU A 49 1.66 0.30 17.97
C LEU A 49 0.67 0.10 16.81
N ALA A 50 -0.27 1.03 16.63
CA ALA A 50 -1.33 0.94 15.61
C ALA A 50 -0.74 0.78 14.18
N SER A 51 0.32 1.52 13.86
CA SER A 51 0.96 1.43 12.54
C SER A 51 1.55 0.04 12.23
N SER A 52 2.01 -0.72 13.25
CA SER A 52 2.48 -2.08 13.04
C SER A 52 1.34 -3.06 12.77
N LEU A 53 0.17 -2.80 13.34
CA LEU A 53 -1.08 -3.54 13.04
C LEU A 53 -1.52 -3.34 11.60
N ASP A 54 -1.53 -2.08 11.13
CA ASP A 54 -1.90 -1.75 9.76
C ASP A 54 -0.94 -2.42 8.76
N GLN A 55 0.37 -2.41 9.04
CA GLN A 55 1.34 -3.14 8.21
C GLN A 55 1.03 -4.65 8.12
N GLN A 56 0.63 -5.28 9.23
CA GLN A 56 0.27 -6.71 9.21
C GLN A 56 -1.04 -6.96 8.44
N LEU A 57 -2.02 -6.08 8.54
CA LEU A 57 -3.25 -6.16 7.75
C LEU A 57 -2.95 -6.04 6.25
N GLN A 58 -2.10 -5.10 5.86
CA GLN A 58 -1.70 -4.94 4.45
C GLN A 58 -0.91 -6.17 3.94
N ARG A 59 0.03 -6.70 4.74
CA ARG A 59 0.74 -7.94 4.39
C ARG A 59 -0.22 -9.11 4.17
N ARG A 60 -1.23 -9.28 5.05
CA ARG A 60 -2.24 -10.33 4.91
C ARG A 60 -3.10 -10.12 3.66
N LYS A 61 -3.54 -8.89 3.40
CA LYS A 61 -4.30 -8.57 2.18
C LYS A 61 -3.49 -8.92 0.92
N ARG A 62 -2.21 -8.55 0.87
CA ARG A 62 -1.30 -8.90 -0.24
C ARG A 62 -1.14 -10.42 -0.38
N ALA A 63 -0.86 -11.12 0.72
CA ALA A 63 -0.69 -12.58 0.71
C ALA A 63 -1.98 -13.34 0.30
N MET A 64 -3.16 -12.83 0.69
CA MET A 64 -4.43 -13.41 0.24
C MET A 64 -4.67 -13.15 -1.25
N ARG A 65 -4.34 -11.95 -1.75
CA ARG A 65 -4.42 -11.63 -3.18
C ARG A 65 -3.49 -12.51 -4.02
N GLN A 66 -2.23 -12.66 -3.60
CA GLN A 66 -1.27 -13.55 -4.28
C GLN A 66 -1.71 -15.01 -4.34
N LYS A 67 -2.53 -15.47 -3.38
CA LYS A 67 -3.11 -16.82 -3.39
C LYS A 67 -4.33 -16.94 -4.29
N THR A 68 -5.08 -15.85 -4.49
CA THR A 68 -6.34 -15.84 -5.27
C THR A 68 -6.13 -15.38 -6.71
N THR A 69 -5.22 -14.48 -6.96
CA THR A 69 -4.86 -13.98 -8.28
C THR A 69 -3.38 -14.28 -8.55
N GLN A 70 -3.10 -15.04 -9.61
CA GLN A 70 -1.73 -15.28 -10.07
C GLN A 70 -1.11 -14.04 -10.74
N ASN A 71 -1.83 -12.92 -10.79
CA ASN A 71 -1.45 -11.71 -11.50
C ASN A 71 -0.89 -10.66 -10.54
N CYS A 72 0.14 -9.95 -10.99
CA CYS A 72 0.63 -8.73 -10.35
C CYS A 72 -0.42 -7.62 -10.53
N ILE A 73 -0.73 -6.88 -9.46
CA ILE A 73 -1.62 -5.72 -9.54
C ILE A 73 -0.77 -4.47 -9.68
N ALA A 74 -0.89 -3.82 -10.82
CA ALA A 74 -0.25 -2.53 -11.10
C ALA A 74 -1.27 -1.39 -11.02
N MET A 75 -0.86 -0.26 -10.43
CA MET A 75 -1.64 0.98 -10.44
C MET A 75 -0.96 1.99 -11.35
N GLY A 76 -1.64 2.38 -12.42
CA GLY A 76 -1.18 3.44 -13.32
C GLY A 76 -1.87 4.77 -13.03
N ILE A 77 -1.09 5.83 -12.84
CA ILE A 77 -1.59 7.20 -12.77
C ILE A 77 -1.17 7.89 -14.07
N PHE A 78 -2.16 8.27 -14.87
CA PHE A 78 -1.95 8.83 -16.20
C PHE A 78 -2.50 10.25 -16.29
N ARG A 79 -1.94 11.04 -17.20
CA ARG A 79 -2.48 12.36 -17.50
C ARG A 79 -3.77 12.27 -18.31
N ARG A 80 -3.87 11.26 -19.19
CA ARG A 80 -5.03 11.00 -20.05
C ARG A 80 -5.26 9.49 -20.16
N VAL A 81 -6.51 9.09 -20.38
CA VAL A 81 -6.88 7.68 -20.53
C VAL A 81 -6.17 7.04 -21.72
N GLU A 82 -6.00 7.79 -22.81
CA GLU A 82 -5.40 7.31 -24.05
C GLU A 82 -3.97 6.78 -23.81
N ASN A 83 -3.20 7.45 -22.93
CA ASN A 83 -1.83 7.04 -22.60
C ASN A 83 -1.77 5.67 -21.88
N SER A 84 -2.84 5.31 -21.17
CA SER A 84 -2.90 4.01 -20.51
C SER A 84 -3.10 2.87 -21.51
N HIS A 85 -3.71 3.13 -22.67
CA HIS A 85 -4.02 2.10 -23.66
C HIS A 85 -2.75 1.49 -24.24
N GLU A 86 -1.75 2.30 -24.59
CA GLU A 86 -0.49 1.81 -25.16
C GLU A 86 0.25 0.88 -24.18
N LEU A 87 0.26 1.23 -22.89
CA LEU A 87 0.86 0.39 -21.87
C LEU A 87 0.08 -0.91 -21.67
N ILE A 88 -1.27 -0.84 -21.62
CA ILE A 88 -2.14 -2.01 -21.48
C ILE A 88 -1.98 -2.94 -22.67
N GLU A 89 -1.95 -2.43 -23.90
CA GLU A 89 -1.73 -3.21 -25.11
C GLU A 89 -0.34 -3.90 -25.08
N SER A 90 0.70 -3.19 -24.64
CA SER A 90 2.04 -3.76 -24.47
C SER A 90 2.04 -4.91 -23.47
N ILE A 91 1.39 -4.73 -22.31
CA ILE A 91 1.25 -5.77 -21.28
C ILE A 91 0.56 -7.00 -21.85
N GLN A 92 -0.50 -6.82 -22.64
CA GLN A 92 -1.23 -7.91 -23.28
C GLN A 92 -0.40 -8.58 -24.37
N CYS A 93 0.27 -7.80 -25.21
CA CYS A 93 1.13 -8.32 -26.27
C CYS A 93 2.28 -9.21 -25.70
N TRP A 94 2.86 -8.80 -24.58
CA TRP A 94 3.92 -9.56 -23.89
C TRP A 94 3.38 -10.69 -23.01
N GLN A 95 2.06 -10.87 -22.96
CA GLN A 95 1.37 -11.89 -22.14
C GLN A 95 1.79 -11.83 -20.66
N LEU A 96 2.03 -10.63 -20.15
CA LEU A 96 2.36 -10.43 -18.75
C LEU A 96 1.13 -10.65 -17.89
N LYS A 97 1.32 -11.36 -16.77
CA LYS A 97 0.26 -11.58 -15.77
C LYS A 97 0.14 -10.35 -14.86
N VAL A 98 -0.34 -9.26 -15.42
CA VAL A 98 -0.50 -7.98 -14.73
C VAL A 98 -1.94 -7.50 -14.90
N ASP A 99 -2.60 -7.21 -13.78
CA ASP A 99 -3.89 -6.54 -13.74
C ASP A 99 -3.63 -5.06 -13.51
N MET A 100 -3.93 -4.22 -14.51
CA MET A 100 -3.69 -2.78 -14.45
C MET A 100 -4.94 -2.04 -13.98
N GLU A 101 -4.84 -1.37 -12.83
CA GLU A 101 -5.80 -0.37 -12.38
C GLU A 101 -5.35 1.01 -12.86
N VAL A 102 -6.25 1.77 -13.47
CA VAL A 102 -5.93 3.07 -14.07
C VAL A 102 -6.66 4.20 -13.34
N SER A 103 -5.98 5.31 -13.13
CA SER A 103 -6.56 6.58 -12.73
C SER A 103 -5.98 7.72 -13.58
N VAL A 104 -6.82 8.68 -13.95
CA VAL A 104 -6.41 9.90 -14.66
C VAL A 104 -6.41 11.14 -13.78
N ASP A 105 -6.78 10.95 -12.53
CA ASP A 105 -6.71 11.96 -11.48
C ASP A 105 -5.68 11.55 -10.43
N SER A 106 -4.74 12.41 -10.15
CA SER A 106 -3.62 12.14 -9.24
C SER A 106 -4.08 11.88 -7.80
N LEU A 107 -5.11 12.60 -7.34
CA LEU A 107 -5.63 12.42 -5.98
C LEU A 107 -6.40 11.10 -5.88
N GLU A 108 -7.24 10.80 -6.87
CA GLU A 108 -7.92 9.50 -6.95
C GLU A 108 -6.91 8.36 -7.02
N GLY A 109 -5.86 8.50 -7.83
CA GLY A 109 -4.76 7.54 -7.94
C GLY A 109 -4.07 7.29 -6.60
N LEU A 110 -3.77 8.33 -5.83
CA LEU A 110 -3.21 8.21 -4.49
C LEU A 110 -4.16 7.47 -3.53
N MET A 111 -5.45 7.81 -3.54
CA MET A 111 -6.45 7.15 -2.70
C MET A 111 -6.62 5.67 -3.07
N LYS A 112 -6.65 5.35 -4.37
CA LYS A 112 -6.70 3.98 -4.87
C LYS A 112 -5.43 3.21 -4.51
N ALA A 113 -4.24 3.79 -4.65
CA ALA A 113 -2.98 3.16 -4.29
C ALA A 113 -2.94 2.74 -2.81
N VAL A 114 -3.44 3.58 -1.90
CA VAL A 114 -3.57 3.25 -0.48
C VAL A 114 -4.60 2.14 -0.25
N SER A 115 -5.76 2.21 -0.91
CA SER A 115 -6.86 1.26 -0.74
C SER A 115 -6.54 -0.11 -1.33
N ILE A 116 -6.01 -0.15 -2.55
CA ILE A 116 -5.72 -1.36 -3.31
C ILE A 116 -4.41 -2.00 -2.82
N ALA A 117 -3.44 -1.20 -2.37
CA ALA A 117 -2.08 -1.62 -2.05
C ALA A 117 -1.47 -2.45 -3.20
N PRO A 118 -1.26 -1.86 -4.39
CA PRO A 118 -0.77 -2.55 -5.57
C PRO A 118 0.66 -3.08 -5.36
N ASP A 119 1.09 -3.97 -6.23
CA ASP A 119 2.45 -4.51 -6.21
C ASP A 119 3.45 -3.52 -6.82
N LEU A 120 2.98 -2.65 -7.72
CA LEU A 120 3.76 -1.54 -8.30
C LEU A 120 2.85 -0.36 -8.68
N ILE A 121 3.45 0.83 -8.75
CA ILE A 121 2.78 2.05 -9.22
C ILE A 121 3.56 2.57 -10.42
N PHE A 122 2.85 2.90 -11.51
CA PHE A 122 3.39 3.55 -12.69
C PHE A 122 2.91 5.00 -12.75
N LEU A 123 3.81 5.94 -13.03
CA LEU A 123 3.50 7.36 -13.24
C LEU A 123 3.80 7.75 -14.69
N ASP A 124 2.80 8.30 -15.36
CA ASP A 124 2.90 8.80 -16.72
C ASP A 124 3.82 10.04 -16.78
N ALA A 125 4.73 10.06 -17.74
CA ALA A 125 5.64 11.18 -18.00
C ALA A 125 4.91 12.49 -18.36
N LEU A 126 3.69 12.40 -18.88
CA LEU A 126 2.89 13.58 -19.24
C LEU A 126 2.20 14.27 -18.06
N ILE A 127 2.26 13.69 -16.86
CA ILE A 127 1.88 14.41 -15.65
C ILE A 127 2.87 15.56 -15.44
N PRO A 128 2.38 16.78 -15.08
CA PRO A 128 3.29 17.91 -14.88
C PRO A 128 4.41 17.60 -13.88
N PRO A 129 5.67 18.02 -14.15
CA PRO A 129 6.83 17.65 -13.33
C PRO A 129 6.66 17.91 -11.84
N VAL A 130 6.11 19.07 -11.47
CA VAL A 130 5.86 19.43 -10.06
C VAL A 130 4.86 18.44 -9.41
N GLU A 131 3.84 18.04 -10.14
CA GLU A 131 2.85 17.09 -9.67
C GLU A 131 3.44 15.69 -9.53
N GLN A 132 4.28 15.24 -10.48
CA GLN A 132 5.00 13.96 -10.37
C GLN A 132 5.89 13.91 -9.11
N VAL A 133 6.65 14.96 -8.84
CA VAL A 133 7.48 15.06 -7.62
C VAL A 133 6.63 15.00 -6.36
N HIS A 134 5.48 15.67 -6.34
CA HIS A 134 4.55 15.60 -5.20
C HIS A 134 3.97 14.21 -5.00
N LEU A 135 3.58 13.53 -6.09
CA LEU A 135 3.09 12.14 -6.05
C LEU A 135 4.15 11.21 -5.48
N ILE A 136 5.37 11.26 -6.00
CA ILE A 136 6.49 10.44 -5.53
C ILE A 136 6.78 10.72 -4.05
N HIS A 137 6.83 12.00 -3.67
CA HIS A 137 7.06 12.40 -2.28
C HIS A 137 5.97 11.87 -1.35
N TYR A 138 4.70 12.03 -1.71
CA TYR A 138 3.59 11.53 -0.91
C TYR A 138 3.62 10.01 -0.79
N LEU A 139 3.75 9.29 -1.90
CA LEU A 139 3.79 7.82 -1.93
C LEU A 139 4.97 7.27 -1.12
N SER A 140 6.15 7.91 -1.19
CA SER A 140 7.35 7.48 -0.45
C SER A 140 7.28 7.78 1.05
N LYS A 141 6.50 8.77 1.48
CA LYS A 141 6.32 9.14 2.90
C LYS A 141 5.13 8.44 3.56
N ASN A 142 4.14 8.04 2.79
CA ASN A 142 2.97 7.35 3.32
C ASN A 142 3.33 5.92 3.74
N LYS A 143 2.96 5.53 4.97
CA LYS A 143 3.28 4.23 5.58
C LYS A 143 2.75 3.04 4.78
N ASP A 144 1.64 3.22 4.07
CA ASP A 144 0.96 2.14 3.33
C ASP A 144 1.55 1.94 1.92
N THR A 145 2.15 3.00 1.34
CA THR A 145 2.67 2.98 -0.04
C THR A 145 4.19 3.06 -0.14
N GLN A 146 4.92 3.48 0.90
CA GLN A 146 6.37 3.72 0.89
C GLN A 146 7.24 2.53 0.43
N ARG A 147 6.69 1.31 0.48
CA ARG A 147 7.38 0.07 0.05
C ARG A 147 6.96 -0.41 -1.33
N ILE A 148 6.02 0.28 -1.96
CA ILE A 148 5.56 -0.05 -3.30
C ILE A 148 6.55 0.57 -4.28
N PRO A 149 7.15 -0.21 -5.19
CA PRO A 149 8.03 0.34 -6.22
C PRO A 149 7.24 1.29 -7.12
N ILE A 150 7.84 2.44 -7.41
CA ILE A 150 7.28 3.43 -8.33
C ILE A 150 8.11 3.38 -9.60
N LEU A 151 7.46 3.09 -10.72
CA LEU A 151 8.04 3.17 -12.05
C LEU A 151 7.67 4.51 -12.67
N VAL A 152 8.65 5.16 -13.27
CA VAL A 152 8.50 6.39 -14.03
C VAL A 152 9.04 6.17 -15.43
N ASP A 153 8.55 6.91 -16.41
CA ASP A 153 9.07 6.89 -17.76
C ASP A 153 10.51 7.41 -17.80
N GLU A 154 11.30 6.98 -18.81
CA GLU A 154 12.67 7.48 -19.02
C GLU A 154 12.72 9.00 -19.22
N GLU A 155 11.66 9.59 -19.79
CA GLU A 155 11.58 11.03 -19.97
C GLU A 155 11.55 11.79 -18.65
N PHE A 156 11.05 11.19 -17.58
CA PHE A 156 11.10 11.77 -16.25
C PHE A 156 12.53 12.11 -15.82
N ILE A 157 13.49 11.20 -16.08
CA ILE A 157 14.91 11.41 -15.71
C ILE A 157 15.55 12.53 -16.55
N LYS A 158 15.07 12.73 -17.77
CA LYS A 158 15.57 13.80 -18.66
C LYS A 158 15.05 15.19 -18.29
N LEU A 159 13.89 15.23 -17.61
CA LEU A 159 13.21 16.47 -17.22
C LEU A 159 13.58 16.94 -15.81
N HIS A 160 14.22 16.11 -15.02
CA HIS A 160 14.61 16.33 -13.61
C HIS A 160 16.07 15.93 -13.36
#